data_1f4bf5e32a1619235cd6ff317d608bf8
#
_entry.id   1f4bf5e32a1619235cd6ff317d608bf8
#
_cell.length_a   1.000
_cell.length_b   1.000
_cell.length_c   1.000
_cell.angle_alpha   90.00
_cell.angle_beta   90.00
_cell.angle_gamma   90.00
#
_symmetry.space_group_name_H-M   'P 1'
#
loop_
_entity.id
_entity.type
_entity.pdbx_description
1 polymer ?
#
loop_
_entity_poly.entity_id
_entity_poly.type
_entity_poly.pdbx_seq_one_letter_code
_entity_poly.pdbx_strand_id
1 'polypeptide(L)'
;MRLTAAALGDLKLDSGVTDRIVFDDDVPGFGIRMRASGAQTWIFQYKIGGRTRRLVIGQVSAIKLAKARDIASELHAKVRLGGDPASEKREKVQRALDTFGSLAERFLEQYRARLRTKNEVGRHLQKYAAPLHSSPVDSITLRDIADLLGKIDKASGGVTANRVRASLSTCFSWAVREGLAPSNPVANTNKREERARDRVLSDDELRRIWNAAGDGAYGTIVRLLILTGQRRSEIAELRWSEVDFERPALNLPAERTKNKRPHVVPLAPTAWTLLEPLRRAGDAIFEFTAWAYSKDLLDKRSGVNGWVIHDIRRTVATGMADIGIAPHIIEAVLNHVSGHKGGVAGIYNRSSYAAEKAAALARWDAHVRKIIAA
;
A
#
# COMPACT_ATOMS: atom_id res chain seq x y z
N MET A 1 45.45 -19.35 34.81
CA MET A 1 46.24 -18.42 35.67
C MET A 1 45.43 -17.15 35.95
N ARG A 2 45.59 -16.53 37.12
CA ARG A 2 44.91 -15.23 37.38
C ARG A 2 45.53 -14.16 36.48
N LEU A 3 44.73 -13.56 35.61
CA LEU A 3 45.17 -12.46 34.75
C LEU A 3 45.30 -11.18 35.57
N THR A 4 46.52 -10.59 35.58
CA THR A 4 46.79 -9.28 36.20
C THR A 4 47.42 -8.34 35.18
N ALA A 5 47.43 -7.05 35.46
CA ALA A 5 48.07 -6.08 34.56
C ALA A 5 49.58 -6.38 34.35
N ALA A 6 50.25 -6.85 35.38
CA ALA A 6 51.65 -7.31 35.28
C ALA A 6 51.78 -8.57 34.41
N ALA A 7 50.96 -9.59 34.68
CA ALA A 7 50.98 -10.83 33.91
C ALA A 7 50.68 -10.63 32.42
N LEU A 8 49.87 -9.65 32.05
CA LEU A 8 49.60 -9.33 30.66
C LEU A 8 50.80 -8.83 29.88
N GLY A 9 51.73 -8.10 30.55
CA GLY A 9 52.99 -7.64 29.96
C GLY A 9 53.95 -8.75 29.62
N ASP A 10 53.90 -9.86 30.38
CA ASP A 10 54.77 -11.00 30.22
C ASP A 10 54.25 -12.07 29.26
N LEU A 11 52.96 -11.98 28.87
CA LEU A 11 52.32 -12.92 27.96
C LEU A 11 52.86 -12.75 26.53
N LYS A 12 53.60 -13.74 26.06
CA LYS A 12 54.13 -13.84 24.69
C LYS A 12 53.69 -15.14 24.04
N LEU A 13 53.66 -15.14 22.71
CA LEU A 13 53.53 -16.37 21.95
C LEU A 13 54.85 -17.12 21.94
N ASP A 14 54.81 -18.42 22.15
CA ASP A 14 55.97 -19.27 22.01
C ASP A 14 56.40 -19.35 20.54
N SER A 15 57.68 -19.61 20.27
CA SER A 15 58.21 -19.72 18.90
C SER A 15 57.45 -20.81 18.12
N GLY A 16 56.91 -20.43 16.93
CA GLY A 16 56.13 -21.33 16.08
C GLY A 16 54.61 -21.43 16.41
N VAL A 17 54.14 -20.80 17.50
CA VAL A 17 52.72 -20.79 17.86
C VAL A 17 52.03 -19.59 17.21
N THR A 18 51.01 -19.84 16.41
CA THR A 18 50.26 -18.78 15.69
C THR A 18 49.04 -18.23 16.44
N ASP A 19 48.53 -18.97 17.44
CA ASP A 19 47.33 -18.64 18.20
C ASP A 19 47.38 -19.28 19.60
N ARG A 20 47.25 -18.49 20.65
CA ARG A 20 47.27 -18.98 22.05
C ARG A 20 46.15 -18.29 22.84
N ILE A 21 45.48 -19.08 23.67
CA ILE A 21 44.48 -18.57 24.60
C ILE A 21 44.96 -18.89 26.04
N VAL A 22 44.91 -17.86 26.87
CA VAL A 22 45.14 -17.97 28.31
C VAL A 22 43.84 -17.59 29.02
N PHE A 23 43.32 -18.55 29.81
CA PHE A 23 42.06 -18.30 30.56
C PHE A 23 42.40 -17.76 31.95
N ASP A 24 41.46 -16.91 32.42
CA ASP A 24 41.46 -16.30 33.74
C ASP A 24 40.88 -17.28 34.78
N ASP A 25 41.48 -17.35 35.98
CA ASP A 25 40.99 -18.20 37.07
C ASP A 25 39.79 -17.55 37.79
N ASP A 26 39.68 -16.21 37.76
CA ASP A 26 38.65 -15.47 38.50
C ASP A 26 37.26 -15.56 37.82
N VAL A 27 37.21 -15.61 36.47
CA VAL A 27 35.97 -15.68 35.73
C VAL A 27 35.99 -16.86 34.76
N PRO A 28 35.17 -17.88 35.00
CA PRO A 28 35.11 -19.06 34.13
C PRO A 28 34.84 -18.72 32.69
N GLY A 29 35.74 -19.20 31.78
CA GLY A 29 35.59 -18.96 30.34
C GLY A 29 36.07 -17.60 29.84
N PHE A 30 36.44 -16.69 30.70
CA PHE A 30 37.11 -15.45 30.33
C PHE A 30 38.60 -15.71 30.03
N GLY A 31 39.16 -15.01 29.06
CA GLY A 31 40.58 -15.13 28.74
C GLY A 31 41.04 -14.12 27.70
N ILE A 32 42.35 -14.16 27.48
CA ILE A 32 43.04 -13.42 26.42
C ILE A 32 43.43 -14.35 25.29
N ARG A 33 43.16 -13.96 24.07
CA ARG A 33 43.63 -14.61 22.85
C ARG A 33 44.71 -13.77 22.19
N MET A 34 45.85 -14.37 21.95
CA MET A 34 47.00 -13.78 21.28
C MET A 34 47.19 -14.45 19.93
N ARG A 35 47.48 -13.67 18.89
CA ARG A 35 47.74 -14.16 17.53
C ARG A 35 49.15 -13.75 17.06
N ALA A 36 49.72 -14.50 16.10
CA ALA A 36 51.01 -14.20 15.49
C ALA A 36 51.11 -12.80 14.88
N SER A 37 49.96 -12.22 14.47
CA SER A 37 49.89 -10.84 14.01
C SER A 37 50.10 -9.77 15.09
N GLY A 38 50.33 -10.18 16.36
CA GLY A 38 50.44 -9.31 17.53
C GLY A 38 49.07 -8.87 18.09
N ALA A 39 47.96 -9.27 17.49
CA ALA A 39 46.63 -8.90 17.94
C ALA A 39 46.30 -9.65 19.26
N GLN A 40 45.91 -8.87 20.29
CA GLN A 40 45.46 -9.39 21.58
C GLN A 40 44.02 -9.02 21.82
N THR A 41 43.14 -10.01 22.09
CA THR A 41 41.71 -9.79 22.27
C THR A 41 41.21 -10.51 23.52
N TRP A 42 40.33 -9.83 24.25
CA TRP A 42 39.53 -10.45 25.31
C TRP A 42 38.47 -11.34 24.70
N ILE A 43 38.32 -12.55 25.22
CA ILE A 43 37.37 -13.55 24.80
C ILE A 43 36.56 -14.08 25.97
N PHE A 44 35.35 -14.52 25.68
CA PHE A 44 34.56 -15.34 26.59
C PHE A 44 34.18 -16.64 25.87
N GLN A 45 34.54 -17.79 26.46
CA GLN A 45 34.27 -19.12 25.93
C GLN A 45 33.33 -19.86 26.86
N TYR A 46 32.27 -20.46 26.31
CA TYR A 46 31.27 -21.20 27.07
C TYR A 46 30.79 -22.42 26.28
N LYS A 47 30.09 -23.34 26.97
CA LYS A 47 29.51 -24.53 26.37
C LYS A 47 27.98 -24.45 26.49
N ILE A 48 27.28 -24.68 25.39
CA ILE A 48 25.81 -24.73 25.36
C ILE A 48 25.36 -25.80 24.37
N GLY A 49 24.38 -26.64 24.75
CA GLY A 49 23.91 -27.74 23.90
C GLY A 49 25.02 -28.67 23.42
N GLY A 50 26.02 -28.96 24.27
CA GLY A 50 27.18 -29.79 23.94
C GLY A 50 28.25 -29.14 23.06
N ARG A 51 28.02 -27.90 22.57
CA ARG A 51 28.94 -27.18 21.66
C ARG A 51 29.69 -26.08 22.40
N THR A 52 31.00 -25.96 22.15
CA THR A 52 31.80 -24.85 22.65
C THR A 52 31.63 -23.66 21.73
N ARG A 53 31.26 -22.51 22.30
CA ARG A 53 31.16 -21.22 21.61
C ARG A 53 32.14 -20.22 22.22
N ARG A 54 32.59 -19.26 21.40
CA ARG A 54 33.52 -18.21 21.78
C ARG A 54 33.08 -16.88 21.29
N LEU A 55 33.10 -15.90 22.15
CA LEU A 55 32.71 -14.52 21.88
C LEU A 55 33.90 -13.61 22.09
N VAL A 56 34.17 -12.71 21.15
CA VAL A 56 35.17 -11.66 21.32
C VAL A 56 34.51 -10.50 22.06
N ILE A 57 35.06 -10.12 23.22
CA ILE A 57 34.65 -8.99 24.04
C ILE A 57 35.22 -7.70 23.46
N GLY A 58 36.50 -7.69 23.08
CA GLY A 58 37.15 -6.52 22.47
C GLY A 58 38.66 -6.64 22.46
N GLN A 59 39.34 -5.61 21.94
CA GLN A 59 40.80 -5.55 21.93
C GLN A 59 41.31 -5.19 23.31
N VAL A 60 42.45 -5.80 23.71
CA VAL A 60 43.12 -5.56 25.01
C VAL A 60 43.56 -4.09 25.13
N SER A 61 43.97 -3.47 24.01
CA SER A 61 44.33 -2.05 23.95
C SER A 61 43.16 -1.11 24.19
N ALA A 62 41.91 -1.54 23.88
CA ALA A 62 40.70 -0.71 23.96
C ALA A 62 39.92 -0.91 25.27
N ILE A 63 39.99 -2.08 25.88
CA ILE A 63 39.22 -2.43 27.08
C ILE A 63 40.16 -2.89 28.20
N LYS A 64 40.15 -2.18 29.33
CA LYS A 64 40.94 -2.55 30.51
C LYS A 64 40.46 -3.89 31.10
N LEU A 65 41.35 -4.64 31.69
CA LEU A 65 41.11 -5.96 32.27
C LEU A 65 39.90 -6.02 33.20
N ALA A 66 39.80 -5.06 34.13
CA ALA A 66 38.67 -5.01 35.07
C ALA A 66 37.32 -4.95 34.33
N LYS A 67 37.19 -4.04 33.34
CA LYS A 67 35.97 -3.92 32.53
C LYS A 67 35.69 -5.14 31.67
N ALA A 68 36.73 -5.78 31.14
CA ALA A 68 36.59 -7.03 30.38
C ALA A 68 36.08 -8.18 31.27
N ARG A 69 36.51 -8.24 32.53
CA ARG A 69 36.00 -9.20 33.53
C ARG A 69 34.55 -8.98 33.87
N ASP A 70 34.14 -7.70 34.08
CA ASP A 70 32.75 -7.37 34.35
C ASP A 70 31.86 -7.87 33.21
N ILE A 71 32.21 -7.57 31.96
CA ILE A 71 31.49 -8.01 30.77
C ILE A 71 31.45 -9.55 30.70
N ALA A 72 32.56 -10.21 30.96
CA ALA A 72 32.62 -11.67 30.96
C ALA A 72 31.76 -12.30 32.06
N SER A 73 31.70 -11.69 33.24
CA SER A 73 30.84 -12.11 34.35
C SER A 73 29.36 -11.99 34.01
N GLU A 74 28.96 -10.87 33.40
CA GLU A 74 27.59 -10.67 32.89
C GLU A 74 27.21 -11.73 31.85
N LEU A 75 28.11 -12.00 30.88
CA LEU A 75 27.92 -13.04 29.87
C LEU A 75 27.85 -14.44 30.49
N HIS A 76 28.68 -14.73 31.49
CA HIS A 76 28.65 -15.99 32.21
C HIS A 76 27.32 -16.21 32.96
N ALA A 77 26.85 -15.18 33.68
CA ALA A 77 25.55 -15.22 34.33
C ALA A 77 24.39 -15.49 33.33
N LYS A 78 24.45 -14.84 32.17
CA LYS A 78 23.46 -15.03 31.10
C LYS A 78 23.46 -16.48 30.57
N VAL A 79 24.65 -17.07 30.33
CA VAL A 79 24.72 -18.45 29.90
C VAL A 79 24.18 -19.40 30.95
N ARG A 80 24.45 -19.15 32.24
CA ARG A 80 23.89 -19.96 33.35
C ARG A 80 22.36 -19.91 33.43
N LEU A 81 21.74 -18.81 32.98
CA LEU A 81 20.28 -18.65 32.84
C LEU A 81 19.73 -19.25 31.54
N GLY A 82 20.57 -19.97 30.75
CA GLY A 82 20.13 -20.60 29.49
C GLY A 82 20.25 -19.74 28.24
N GLY A 83 20.77 -18.52 28.33
CA GLY A 83 20.98 -17.64 27.17
C GLY A 83 22.15 -18.07 26.31
N ASP A 84 22.18 -17.68 25.04
CA ASP A 84 23.24 -17.88 24.07
C ASP A 84 23.74 -16.56 23.48
N PRO A 85 24.68 -15.87 24.16
CA PRO A 85 25.15 -14.56 23.76
C PRO A 85 25.76 -14.51 22.33
N ALA A 86 26.34 -15.60 21.84
CA ALA A 86 26.87 -15.63 20.48
C ALA A 86 25.77 -15.73 19.40
N SER A 87 24.70 -16.45 19.70
CA SER A 87 23.51 -16.49 18.82
C SER A 87 22.81 -15.13 18.78
N GLU A 88 22.56 -14.55 19.93
CA GLU A 88 21.92 -13.23 20.04
C GLU A 88 22.71 -12.12 19.31
N LYS A 89 24.07 -12.15 19.45
CA LYS A 89 24.91 -11.19 18.72
C LYS A 89 24.80 -11.36 17.19
N ARG A 90 24.76 -12.61 16.71
CA ARG A 90 24.59 -12.91 15.28
C ARG A 90 23.22 -12.49 14.78
N GLU A 91 22.17 -12.81 15.53
CA GLU A 91 20.81 -12.40 15.21
C GLU A 91 20.67 -10.88 15.16
N LYS A 92 21.28 -10.18 16.13
CA LYS A 92 21.28 -8.70 16.14
C LYS A 92 22.00 -8.10 14.93
N VAL A 93 23.13 -8.69 14.50
CA VAL A 93 23.84 -8.26 13.28
C VAL A 93 22.98 -8.56 12.05
N GLN A 94 22.37 -9.75 11.97
CA GLN A 94 21.50 -10.11 10.85
C GLN A 94 20.29 -9.18 10.75
N ARG A 95 19.62 -8.92 11.86
CA ARG A 95 18.48 -7.97 11.90
C ARG A 95 18.87 -6.55 11.47
N ALA A 96 20.08 -6.11 11.81
CA ALA A 96 20.59 -4.81 11.39
C ALA A 96 20.85 -4.71 9.87
N LEU A 97 21.02 -5.84 9.18
CA LEU A 97 21.13 -5.93 7.72
C LEU A 97 19.76 -5.99 7.02
N ASP A 98 18.71 -6.38 7.73
CA ASP A 98 17.34 -6.43 7.20
C ASP A 98 16.74 -5.02 7.20
N THR A 99 16.86 -4.32 6.07
CA THR A 99 16.34 -2.95 5.91
C THR A 99 14.88 -2.95 5.50
N PHE A 100 14.18 -1.82 5.73
CA PHE A 100 12.80 -1.66 5.29
C PHE A 100 12.66 -1.76 3.76
N GLY A 101 13.65 -1.33 3.00
CA GLY A 101 13.66 -1.48 1.53
C GLY A 101 13.56 -2.93 1.10
N SER A 102 14.43 -3.81 1.62
CA SER A 102 14.38 -5.25 1.33
C SER A 102 13.10 -5.91 1.85
N LEU A 103 12.58 -5.47 2.99
CA LEU A 103 11.29 -5.94 3.52
C LEU A 103 10.13 -5.59 2.59
N ALA A 104 10.10 -4.35 2.09
CA ALA A 104 9.06 -3.86 1.19
C ALA A 104 9.07 -4.61 -0.16
N GLU A 105 10.26 -4.87 -0.72
CA GLU A 105 10.42 -5.67 -1.94
C GLU A 105 9.88 -7.08 -1.75
N ARG A 106 10.31 -7.77 -0.69
CA ARG A 106 9.86 -9.12 -0.34
C ARG A 106 8.34 -9.19 -0.10
N PHE A 107 7.77 -8.19 0.58
CA PHE A 107 6.33 -8.07 0.74
C PHE A 107 5.62 -7.92 -0.61
N LEU A 108 6.09 -7.04 -1.48
CA LEU A 108 5.50 -6.82 -2.80
C LEU A 108 5.57 -8.06 -3.68
N GLU A 109 6.65 -8.83 -3.63
CA GLU A 109 6.78 -10.08 -4.38
C GLU A 109 5.79 -11.15 -3.91
N GLN A 110 5.71 -11.40 -2.61
CA GLN A 110 4.84 -12.43 -2.03
C GLN A 110 3.36 -12.05 -2.04
N TYR A 111 3.04 -10.77 -1.81
CA TYR A 111 1.66 -10.27 -1.72
C TYR A 111 1.09 -9.79 -3.05
N ARG A 112 1.93 -9.56 -4.05
CA ARG A 112 1.58 -8.95 -5.35
C ARG A 112 0.50 -9.71 -6.11
N ALA A 113 0.47 -11.04 -6.01
CA ALA A 113 -0.53 -11.88 -6.67
C ALA A 113 -1.94 -11.71 -6.09
N ARG A 114 -2.09 -11.23 -4.84
CA ARG A 114 -3.36 -11.15 -4.11
C ARG A 114 -3.97 -9.74 -4.08
N LEU A 115 -3.21 -8.68 -4.43
CA LEU A 115 -3.67 -7.30 -4.31
C LEU A 115 -4.20 -6.75 -5.64
N ARG A 116 -5.49 -6.39 -5.67
CA ARG A 116 -6.10 -5.61 -6.76
C ARG A 116 -5.43 -4.22 -6.91
N THR A 117 -4.86 -3.68 -5.83
CA THR A 117 -4.20 -2.36 -5.73
C THR A 117 -2.68 -2.44 -5.69
N LYS A 118 -2.08 -3.51 -6.25
CA LYS A 118 -0.63 -3.75 -6.16
C LYS A 118 0.26 -2.57 -6.60
N ASN A 119 -0.14 -1.87 -7.66
CA ASN A 119 0.62 -0.73 -8.18
C ASN A 119 0.55 0.48 -7.24
N GLU A 120 -0.58 0.69 -6.58
CA GLU A 120 -0.78 1.75 -5.59
C GLU A 120 0.01 1.45 -4.31
N VAL A 121 -0.10 0.23 -3.77
CA VAL A 121 0.69 -0.21 -2.62
C VAL A 121 2.19 -0.16 -2.93
N GLY A 122 2.60 -0.61 -4.12
CA GLY A 122 3.98 -0.50 -4.58
C GLY A 122 4.48 0.95 -4.57
N ARG A 123 3.70 1.88 -5.14
CA ARG A 123 4.00 3.31 -5.10
C ARG A 123 4.11 3.84 -3.67
N HIS A 124 3.22 3.42 -2.76
CA HIS A 124 3.24 3.83 -1.36
C HIS A 124 4.53 3.39 -0.68
N LEU A 125 4.91 2.12 -0.83
CA LEU A 125 6.09 1.57 -0.17
C LEU A 125 7.40 2.00 -0.85
N GLN A 126 7.46 2.10 -2.18
CA GLN A 126 8.69 2.42 -2.90
C GLN A 126 8.96 3.93 -2.97
N LYS A 127 7.92 4.75 -3.24
CA LYS A 127 8.10 6.20 -3.43
C LYS A 127 7.91 6.97 -2.13
N TYR A 128 6.76 6.80 -1.46
CA TYR A 128 6.45 7.61 -0.28
C TYR A 128 7.21 7.17 0.97
N ALA A 129 7.51 5.88 1.11
CA ALA A 129 8.30 5.35 2.22
C ALA A 129 9.80 5.23 1.93
N ALA A 130 10.29 5.76 0.79
CA ALA A 130 11.71 5.77 0.44
C ALA A 130 12.65 6.28 1.55
N PRO A 131 12.28 7.31 2.36
CA PRO A 131 13.13 7.74 3.47
C PRO A 131 13.41 6.66 4.53
N LEU A 132 12.62 5.60 4.60
CA LEU A 132 12.82 4.50 5.54
C LEU A 132 13.63 3.33 4.94
N HIS A 133 13.91 3.32 3.63
CA HIS A 133 14.46 2.16 2.94
C HIS A 133 15.80 1.68 3.50
N SER A 134 16.67 2.59 3.92
CA SER A 134 17.97 2.26 4.51
C SER A 134 17.93 1.92 6.00
N SER A 135 16.78 2.13 6.66
CA SER A 135 16.65 1.88 8.09
C SER A 135 16.47 0.39 8.37
N PRO A 136 17.17 -0.17 9.37
CA PRO A 136 16.89 -1.51 9.88
C PRO A 136 15.43 -1.61 10.35
N VAL A 137 14.75 -2.71 10.00
CA VAL A 137 13.31 -2.89 10.28
C VAL A 137 12.98 -2.74 11.76
N ASP A 138 13.81 -3.28 12.63
CA ASP A 138 13.63 -3.25 14.09
C ASP A 138 13.95 -1.90 14.73
N SER A 139 14.63 -1.00 14.01
CA SER A 139 14.95 0.35 14.47
C SER A 139 13.86 1.37 14.15
N ILE A 140 12.91 1.04 13.26
CA ILE A 140 11.85 1.97 12.86
C ILE A 140 10.83 2.11 13.98
N THR A 141 10.71 3.33 14.49
CA THR A 141 9.83 3.67 15.61
C THR A 141 8.49 4.26 15.14
N LEU A 142 7.52 4.31 16.06
CA LEU A 142 6.27 5.04 15.85
C LEU A 142 6.52 6.51 15.46
N ARG A 143 7.55 7.14 16.04
CA ARG A 143 7.92 8.53 15.75
C ARG A 143 8.37 8.70 14.30
N ASP A 144 9.21 7.80 13.80
CA ASP A 144 9.68 7.84 12.40
C ASP A 144 8.50 7.74 11.41
N ILE A 145 7.54 6.86 11.71
CA ILE A 145 6.31 6.72 10.91
C ILE A 145 5.46 8.01 11.01
N ALA A 146 5.26 8.56 12.20
CA ALA A 146 4.47 9.76 12.39
C ALA A 146 5.07 10.97 11.66
N ASP A 147 6.38 11.13 11.70
CA ASP A 147 7.13 12.19 11.02
C ASP A 147 7.04 12.02 9.48
N LEU A 148 7.19 10.78 8.97
CA LEU A 148 6.99 10.48 7.55
C LEU A 148 5.57 10.85 7.10
N LEU A 149 4.55 10.39 7.83
CA LEU A 149 3.15 10.68 7.50
C LEU A 149 2.84 12.18 7.56
N GLY A 150 3.45 12.91 8.50
CA GLY A 150 3.35 14.37 8.59
C GLY A 150 3.93 15.09 7.38
N LYS A 151 5.08 14.63 6.86
CA LYS A 151 5.69 15.15 5.62
C LYS A 151 4.80 14.88 4.40
N ILE A 152 4.25 13.67 4.30
CA ILE A 152 3.35 13.29 3.20
C ILE A 152 2.07 14.11 3.26
N ASP A 153 1.51 14.34 4.43
CA ASP A 153 0.30 15.14 4.63
C ASP A 153 0.50 16.57 4.11
N LYS A 154 1.59 17.21 4.50
CA LYS A 154 1.95 18.56 4.02
C LYS A 154 2.16 18.64 2.50
N ALA A 155 2.76 17.61 1.90
CA ALA A 155 3.10 17.60 0.47
C ALA A 155 1.98 17.10 -0.45
N SER A 156 1.14 16.17 0.02
CA SER A 156 0.19 15.43 -0.82
C SER A 156 -1.21 15.27 -0.19
N GLY A 157 -1.44 15.87 0.96
CA GLY A 157 -2.70 15.89 1.69
C GLY A 157 -2.98 14.65 2.55
N GLY A 158 -3.88 14.81 3.51
CA GLY A 158 -4.21 13.81 4.55
C GLY A 158 -4.73 12.48 4.01
N VAL A 159 -5.50 12.51 2.93
CA VAL A 159 -6.00 11.28 2.27
C VAL A 159 -4.83 10.42 1.76
N THR A 160 -3.84 11.04 1.12
CA THR A 160 -2.63 10.33 0.67
C THR A 160 -1.85 9.75 1.84
N ALA A 161 -1.65 10.55 2.91
CA ALA A 161 -0.99 10.10 4.13
C ALA A 161 -1.71 8.89 4.76
N ASN A 162 -3.05 8.88 4.80
CA ASN A 162 -3.84 7.76 5.30
C ASN A 162 -3.71 6.51 4.43
N ARG A 163 -3.64 6.65 3.10
CA ARG A 163 -3.44 5.51 2.18
C ARG A 163 -2.03 4.91 2.34
N VAL A 164 -1.00 5.75 2.45
CA VAL A 164 0.37 5.31 2.73
C VAL A 164 0.44 4.62 4.09
N ARG A 165 -0.19 5.21 5.13
CA ARG A 165 -0.31 4.61 6.46
C ARG A 165 -0.91 3.20 6.41
N ALA A 166 -2.00 3.02 5.67
CA ALA A 166 -2.65 1.72 5.53
C ALA A 166 -1.73 0.69 4.84
N SER A 167 -1.02 1.09 3.79
CA SER A 167 -0.06 0.23 3.09
C SER A 167 1.12 -0.17 3.97
N LEU A 168 1.70 0.79 4.71
CA LEU A 168 2.76 0.54 5.68
C LEU A 168 2.29 -0.42 6.79
N SER A 169 1.10 -0.16 7.36
CA SER A 169 0.54 -1.01 8.41
C SER A 169 0.31 -2.44 7.93
N THR A 170 -0.14 -2.63 6.69
CA THR A 170 -0.33 -3.95 6.08
C THR A 170 1.02 -4.66 5.90
N CYS A 171 2.05 -3.96 5.41
CA CYS A 171 3.40 -4.47 5.23
C CYS A 171 4.01 -4.90 6.57
N PHE A 172 3.99 -4.05 7.59
CA PHE A 172 4.52 -4.38 8.92
C PHE A 172 3.72 -5.48 9.62
N SER A 173 2.39 -5.50 9.49
CA SER A 173 1.57 -6.59 10.05
C SER A 173 1.87 -7.94 9.38
N TRP A 174 2.17 -7.95 8.09
CA TRP A 174 2.66 -9.14 7.41
C TRP A 174 4.05 -9.53 7.94
N ALA A 175 4.98 -8.57 8.04
CA ALA A 175 6.33 -8.81 8.55
C ALA A 175 6.35 -9.40 9.97
N VAL A 176 5.45 -8.94 10.85
CA VAL A 176 5.29 -9.51 12.20
C VAL A 176 4.84 -10.97 12.14
N ARG A 177 3.88 -11.30 11.27
CA ARG A 177 3.41 -12.70 11.11
C ARG A 177 4.48 -13.62 10.52
N GLU A 178 5.39 -13.08 9.70
CA GLU A 178 6.52 -13.82 9.12
C GLU A 178 7.76 -13.83 10.06
N GLY A 179 7.67 -13.23 11.24
CA GLY A 179 8.81 -13.13 12.17
C GLY A 179 9.93 -12.18 11.73
N LEU A 180 9.67 -11.31 10.74
CA LEU A 180 10.63 -10.38 10.15
C LEU A 180 10.66 -9.00 10.86
N ALA A 181 9.66 -8.71 11.69
CA ALA A 181 9.59 -7.51 12.50
C ALA A 181 9.07 -7.85 13.90
N PRO A 182 9.58 -7.19 14.96
CA PRO A 182 9.14 -7.45 16.34
C PRO A 182 7.74 -6.90 16.62
N SER A 183 7.36 -5.81 15.94
CA SER A 183 6.06 -5.16 16.12
C SER A 183 5.71 -4.32 14.88
N ASN A 184 4.45 -3.83 14.85
CA ASN A 184 4.00 -2.90 13.82
C ASN A 184 4.05 -1.45 14.34
N PRO A 185 5.06 -0.64 13.97
CA PRO A 185 5.20 0.74 14.46
C PRO A 185 4.11 1.70 13.93
N VAL A 186 3.31 1.25 12.95
CA VAL A 186 2.24 2.05 12.34
C VAL A 186 0.93 1.97 13.11
N ALA A 187 0.71 0.90 13.88
CA ALA A 187 -0.59 0.56 14.49
C ALA A 187 -1.20 1.73 15.28
N ASN A 188 -0.41 2.38 16.12
CA ASN A 188 -0.85 3.46 17.02
C ASN A 188 -0.60 4.87 16.47
N THR A 189 -0.31 5.03 15.18
CA THR A 189 -0.20 6.36 14.57
C THR A 189 -1.59 6.95 14.29
N ASN A 190 -1.70 8.28 14.36
CA ASN A 190 -2.96 8.97 14.12
C ASN A 190 -3.32 8.97 12.63
N LYS A 191 -4.61 8.75 12.35
CA LYS A 191 -5.19 9.01 11.02
C LYS A 191 -5.47 10.50 10.87
N ARG A 192 -5.37 11.00 9.64
CA ARG A 192 -5.83 12.35 9.29
C ARG A 192 -7.34 12.34 9.08
N GLU A 193 -8.00 13.43 9.42
CA GLU A 193 -9.42 13.60 9.12
C GLU A 193 -9.65 13.56 7.60
N GLU A 194 -10.57 12.74 7.16
CA GLU A 194 -11.01 12.69 5.76
C GLU A 194 -12.45 13.20 5.68
N ARG A 195 -12.66 14.25 4.91
CA ARG A 195 -14.02 14.74 4.63
C ARG A 195 -14.52 14.07 3.36
N ALA A 196 -15.71 13.48 3.43
CA ALA A 196 -16.37 12.95 2.26
C ALA A 196 -16.71 14.13 1.32
N ARG A 197 -16.44 13.94 0.02
CA ARG A 197 -16.89 14.92 -0.97
C ARG A 197 -18.39 14.75 -1.19
N ASP A 198 -19.08 15.87 -1.23
CA ASP A 198 -20.53 15.99 -1.44
C ASP A 198 -20.88 16.80 -2.71
N ARG A 199 -19.87 17.12 -3.55
CA ARG A 199 -20.02 17.94 -4.76
C ARG A 199 -20.97 17.29 -5.76
N VAL A 200 -22.04 18.00 -6.11
CA VAL A 200 -22.98 17.75 -7.19
C VAL A 200 -22.86 18.91 -8.18
N LEU A 201 -22.78 18.62 -9.47
CA LEU A 201 -22.71 19.62 -10.52
C LEU A 201 -24.12 20.17 -10.78
N SER A 202 -24.25 21.49 -10.99
CA SER A 202 -25.49 22.09 -11.44
C SER A 202 -25.76 21.77 -12.91
N ASP A 203 -27.00 21.97 -13.37
CA ASP A 203 -27.38 21.79 -14.78
C ASP A 203 -26.54 22.66 -15.71
N ASP A 204 -26.27 23.93 -15.35
CA ASP A 204 -25.37 24.80 -16.10
C ASP A 204 -23.95 24.30 -16.17
N GLU A 205 -23.41 23.81 -15.05
CA GLU A 205 -22.06 23.19 -15.04
C GLU A 205 -22.02 21.93 -15.90
N LEU A 206 -23.05 21.09 -15.81
CA LEU A 206 -23.16 19.86 -16.61
C LEU A 206 -23.20 20.18 -18.10
N ARG A 207 -23.98 21.19 -18.51
CA ARG A 207 -24.04 21.68 -19.90
C ARG A 207 -22.68 22.19 -20.37
N ARG A 208 -22.03 23.04 -19.58
CA ARG A 208 -20.70 23.57 -19.93
C ARG A 208 -19.66 22.47 -20.08
N ILE A 209 -19.66 21.49 -19.19
CA ILE A 209 -18.78 20.33 -19.27
C ILE A 209 -19.08 19.52 -20.55
N TRP A 210 -20.35 19.25 -20.84
CA TRP A 210 -20.76 18.51 -22.01
C TRP A 210 -20.28 19.18 -23.32
N ASN A 211 -20.50 20.47 -23.45
CA ASN A 211 -20.14 21.24 -24.65
C ASN A 211 -18.59 21.36 -24.81
N ALA A 212 -17.89 21.51 -23.71
CA ALA A 212 -16.43 21.65 -23.71
C ALA A 212 -15.67 20.31 -23.84
N ALA A 213 -16.34 19.15 -23.73
CA ALA A 213 -15.72 17.82 -23.68
C ALA A 213 -14.94 17.47 -24.96
N GLY A 214 -15.32 18.05 -26.13
CA GLY A 214 -14.71 17.76 -27.43
C GLY A 214 -15.11 16.37 -27.98
N ASP A 215 -14.65 16.07 -29.19
CA ASP A 215 -15.08 14.85 -29.93
C ASP A 215 -14.09 13.69 -29.85
N GLY A 216 -13.02 13.82 -29.09
CA GLY A 216 -12.04 12.76 -28.88
C GLY A 216 -12.50 11.72 -27.83
N ALA A 217 -11.68 10.69 -27.66
CA ALA A 217 -11.94 9.60 -26.71
C ALA A 217 -12.31 10.08 -25.30
N TYR A 218 -11.59 11.07 -24.77
CA TYR A 218 -11.88 11.63 -23.44
C TYR A 218 -13.26 12.27 -23.37
N GLY A 219 -13.63 13.07 -24.37
CA GLY A 219 -14.94 13.73 -24.44
C GLY A 219 -16.08 12.73 -24.52
N THR A 220 -15.94 11.72 -25.36
CA THR A 220 -16.93 10.63 -25.45
C THR A 220 -17.07 9.87 -24.13
N ILE A 221 -15.95 9.56 -23.45
CA ILE A 221 -15.99 8.94 -22.12
C ILE A 221 -16.75 9.83 -21.14
N VAL A 222 -16.46 11.13 -21.08
CA VAL A 222 -17.14 12.08 -20.17
C VAL A 222 -18.64 12.11 -20.44
N ARG A 223 -19.06 12.20 -21.71
CA ARG A 223 -20.48 12.20 -22.10
C ARG A 223 -21.16 10.87 -21.76
N LEU A 224 -20.53 9.73 -21.99
CA LEU A 224 -21.05 8.43 -21.57
C LEU A 224 -21.17 8.31 -20.04
N LEU A 225 -20.23 8.87 -19.28
CA LEU A 225 -20.33 8.92 -17.82
C LEU A 225 -21.52 9.77 -17.36
N ILE A 226 -21.80 10.90 -18.02
CA ILE A 226 -22.97 11.74 -17.75
C ILE A 226 -24.27 10.99 -18.06
N LEU A 227 -24.35 10.26 -19.17
CA LEU A 227 -25.55 9.56 -19.60
C LEU A 227 -25.82 8.27 -18.80
N THR A 228 -24.80 7.61 -18.30
CA THR A 228 -24.94 6.28 -17.69
C THR A 228 -24.66 6.25 -16.18
N GLY A 229 -23.96 7.25 -15.64
CA GLY A 229 -23.54 7.27 -14.24
C GLY A 229 -22.53 6.19 -13.85
N GLN A 230 -21.93 5.47 -14.81
CA GLN A 230 -21.03 4.37 -14.50
C GLN A 230 -19.69 4.85 -13.93
N ARG A 231 -18.85 3.94 -13.43
CA ARG A 231 -17.53 4.31 -12.93
C ARG A 231 -16.59 4.59 -14.10
N ARG A 232 -15.65 5.52 -13.88
CA ARG A 232 -14.67 5.91 -14.89
C ARG A 232 -14.00 4.73 -15.58
N SER A 233 -13.48 3.76 -14.81
CA SER A 233 -12.82 2.60 -15.37
C SER A 233 -13.76 1.64 -16.11
N GLU A 234 -15.03 1.59 -15.71
CA GLU A 234 -16.05 0.79 -16.39
C GLU A 234 -16.32 1.30 -17.81
N ILE A 235 -16.33 2.61 -18.03
CA ILE A 235 -16.48 3.22 -19.35
C ILE A 235 -15.15 3.32 -20.11
N ALA A 236 -14.10 3.80 -19.46
CA ALA A 236 -12.83 4.06 -20.14
C ALA A 236 -12.12 2.82 -20.67
N GLU A 237 -12.35 1.66 -20.06
CA GLU A 237 -11.76 0.38 -20.44
C GLU A 237 -12.77 -0.53 -21.14
N LEU A 238 -13.86 0.02 -21.74
CA LEU A 238 -14.86 -0.72 -22.48
C LEU A 238 -14.26 -1.46 -23.66
N ARG A 239 -14.83 -2.65 -23.93
CA ARG A 239 -14.50 -3.51 -25.04
C ARG A 239 -15.72 -3.77 -25.91
N TRP A 240 -15.51 -4.00 -27.19
CA TRP A 240 -16.62 -4.35 -28.10
C TRP A 240 -17.28 -5.68 -27.73
N SER A 241 -16.54 -6.61 -27.18
CA SER A 241 -17.05 -7.87 -26.62
C SER A 241 -18.02 -7.66 -25.42
N GLU A 242 -18.03 -6.47 -24.80
CA GLU A 242 -18.95 -6.10 -23.72
C GLU A 242 -20.20 -5.37 -24.22
N VAL A 243 -20.31 -5.07 -25.52
CA VAL A 243 -21.43 -4.32 -26.12
C VAL A 243 -22.44 -5.27 -26.78
N ASP A 244 -23.67 -5.21 -26.33
CA ASP A 244 -24.80 -5.90 -26.99
C ASP A 244 -25.37 -4.97 -28.07
N PHE A 245 -25.30 -5.38 -29.34
CA PHE A 245 -25.77 -4.62 -30.50
C PHE A 245 -27.22 -4.88 -30.83
N GLU A 246 -27.78 -6.02 -30.43
CA GLU A 246 -29.19 -6.35 -30.65
C GLU A 246 -30.09 -5.61 -29.65
N ARG A 247 -29.59 -5.52 -28.41
CA ARG A 247 -30.24 -4.80 -27.31
C ARG A 247 -29.25 -3.78 -26.75
N PRO A 248 -29.19 -2.56 -27.28
CA PRO A 248 -28.19 -1.57 -26.90
C PRO A 248 -27.90 -1.54 -25.39
N ALA A 249 -26.84 -2.23 -24.96
CA ALA A 249 -26.46 -2.36 -23.56
C ALA A 249 -24.97 -2.66 -23.41
N LEU A 250 -24.42 -2.34 -22.22
CA LEU A 250 -23.08 -2.78 -21.82
C LEU A 250 -23.22 -3.95 -20.86
N ASN A 251 -22.58 -5.09 -21.18
CA ASN A 251 -22.55 -6.29 -20.40
C ASN A 251 -21.20 -6.39 -19.66
N LEU A 252 -21.07 -5.77 -18.51
CA LEU A 252 -19.84 -5.72 -17.74
C LEU A 252 -19.70 -7.01 -16.90
N PRO A 253 -18.67 -7.85 -17.14
CA PRO A 253 -18.47 -9.07 -16.34
C PRO A 253 -17.99 -8.73 -14.92
N ALA A 254 -18.07 -9.69 -14.00
CA ALA A 254 -17.78 -9.52 -12.58
C ALA A 254 -16.37 -8.95 -12.30
N GLU A 255 -15.40 -9.36 -13.09
CA GLU A 255 -13.99 -8.98 -12.99
C GLU A 255 -13.78 -7.48 -13.27
N ARG A 256 -14.61 -6.90 -14.12
CA ARG A 256 -14.60 -5.51 -14.53
C ARG A 256 -15.23 -4.59 -13.49
N THR A 257 -16.13 -5.11 -12.65
CA THR A 257 -16.87 -4.32 -11.68
C THR A 257 -16.18 -4.27 -10.31
N LYS A 258 -16.31 -3.15 -9.59
CA LYS A 258 -15.69 -2.97 -8.27
C LYS A 258 -16.22 -3.97 -7.24
N ASN A 259 -17.51 -4.32 -7.31
CA ASN A 259 -18.18 -5.21 -6.36
C ASN A 259 -18.18 -6.68 -6.79
N LYS A 260 -17.45 -7.03 -7.87
CA LYS A 260 -17.34 -8.39 -8.42
C LYS A 260 -18.72 -9.02 -8.75
N ARG A 261 -19.68 -8.21 -9.22
CA ARG A 261 -20.99 -8.67 -9.70
C ARG A 261 -21.15 -8.27 -11.16
N PRO A 262 -21.63 -9.16 -12.03
CA PRO A 262 -21.96 -8.81 -13.42
C PRO A 262 -22.94 -7.64 -13.44
N HIS A 263 -22.81 -6.75 -14.44
CA HIS A 263 -23.64 -5.56 -14.52
C HIS A 263 -24.05 -5.27 -15.96
N VAL A 264 -25.34 -5.25 -16.19
CA VAL A 264 -25.90 -4.84 -17.47
C VAL A 264 -26.37 -3.39 -17.37
N VAL A 265 -25.86 -2.52 -18.27
CA VAL A 265 -26.23 -1.11 -18.38
C VAL A 265 -26.95 -0.88 -19.70
N PRO A 266 -28.28 -0.77 -19.72
CA PRO A 266 -29.01 -0.35 -20.91
C PRO A 266 -28.50 0.99 -21.44
N LEU A 267 -28.36 1.13 -22.74
CA LEU A 267 -27.96 2.37 -23.39
C LEU A 267 -29.16 3.09 -23.95
N ALA A 268 -29.39 4.30 -23.47
CA ALA A 268 -30.40 5.20 -24.06
C ALA A 268 -29.91 5.74 -25.41
N PRO A 269 -30.80 6.26 -26.28
CA PRO A 269 -30.47 6.65 -27.64
C PRO A 269 -29.24 7.56 -27.77
N THR A 270 -29.10 8.59 -26.92
CA THR A 270 -27.94 9.49 -26.99
C THR A 270 -26.62 8.77 -26.67
N ALA A 271 -26.61 7.85 -25.70
CA ALA A 271 -25.43 7.08 -25.36
C ALA A 271 -25.05 6.11 -26.49
N TRP A 272 -26.04 5.49 -27.14
CA TRP A 272 -25.83 4.64 -28.30
C TRP A 272 -25.21 5.40 -29.47
N THR A 273 -25.80 6.56 -29.83
CA THR A 273 -25.30 7.42 -30.91
C THR A 273 -23.86 7.87 -30.71
N LEU A 274 -23.40 8.02 -29.47
CA LEU A 274 -21.99 8.34 -29.16
C LEU A 274 -21.06 7.14 -29.31
N LEU A 275 -21.57 5.92 -29.10
CA LEU A 275 -20.74 4.70 -29.04
C LEU A 275 -20.65 3.99 -30.39
N GLU A 276 -21.77 3.80 -31.09
CA GLU A 276 -21.85 3.06 -32.33
C GLU A 276 -20.87 3.51 -33.42
N PRO A 277 -20.67 4.82 -33.69
CA PRO A 277 -19.73 5.27 -34.73
C PRO A 277 -18.26 4.98 -34.44
N LEU A 278 -17.91 4.62 -33.20
CA LEU A 278 -16.53 4.31 -32.80
C LEU A 278 -16.11 2.89 -33.21
N ARG A 279 -17.03 2.08 -33.77
CA ARG A 279 -16.77 0.69 -34.12
C ARG A 279 -15.64 0.60 -35.15
N ARG A 280 -14.54 -0.06 -34.76
CA ARG A 280 -13.34 -0.26 -35.57
C ARG A 280 -12.72 -1.65 -35.28
N ALA A 281 -11.65 -1.98 -36.00
CA ALA A 281 -10.88 -3.19 -35.70
C ALA A 281 -10.26 -3.11 -34.28
N GLY A 282 -10.22 -4.25 -33.60
CA GLY A 282 -9.76 -4.36 -32.23
C GLY A 282 -10.91 -4.38 -31.20
N ASP A 283 -10.63 -4.92 -30.00
CA ASP A 283 -11.64 -5.10 -28.96
C ASP A 283 -11.77 -3.89 -28.02
N ALA A 284 -10.68 -3.12 -27.80
CA ALA A 284 -10.71 -1.93 -26.96
C ALA A 284 -11.42 -0.77 -27.71
N ILE A 285 -12.44 -0.16 -27.06
CA ILE A 285 -13.16 0.99 -27.62
C ILE A 285 -12.33 2.26 -27.46
N PHE A 286 -11.73 2.44 -26.27
CA PHE A 286 -10.95 3.61 -25.95
C PHE A 286 -9.51 3.19 -25.61
N GLU A 287 -8.54 3.83 -26.27
CA GLU A 287 -7.12 3.77 -25.92
C GLU A 287 -6.73 5.14 -25.35
N PHE A 288 -6.91 5.32 -24.04
CA PHE A 288 -6.76 6.62 -23.43
C PHE A 288 -6.02 6.56 -22.08
N THR A 289 -4.97 7.38 -21.91
CA THR A 289 -4.13 7.41 -20.72
C THR A 289 -3.91 8.82 -20.13
N ALA A 290 -4.17 9.88 -20.88
CA ALA A 290 -3.85 11.26 -20.53
C ALA A 290 -4.86 11.94 -19.59
N TRP A 291 -5.29 11.26 -18.52
CA TRP A 291 -6.38 11.69 -17.64
C TRP A 291 -6.18 13.05 -17.00
N ALA A 292 -5.02 13.32 -16.41
CA ALA A 292 -4.77 14.58 -15.71
C ALA A 292 -4.76 15.77 -16.65
N TYR A 293 -4.07 15.64 -17.78
CA TYR A 293 -3.99 16.68 -18.81
C TYR A 293 -5.38 16.99 -19.41
N SER A 294 -6.12 15.95 -19.79
CA SER A 294 -7.44 16.17 -20.42
C SER A 294 -8.48 16.70 -19.43
N LYS A 295 -8.36 16.36 -18.14
CA LYS A 295 -9.20 16.94 -17.10
C LYS A 295 -8.90 18.44 -16.91
N ASP A 296 -7.63 18.81 -16.84
CA ASP A 296 -7.21 20.21 -16.74
C ASP A 296 -7.65 21.04 -17.96
N LEU A 297 -7.53 20.47 -19.15
CA LEU A 297 -8.00 21.11 -20.39
C LEU A 297 -9.53 21.28 -20.40
N LEU A 298 -10.28 20.28 -19.95
CA LEU A 298 -11.74 20.36 -19.84
C LEU A 298 -12.15 21.41 -18.83
N ASP A 299 -11.48 21.51 -17.68
CA ASP A 299 -11.75 22.53 -16.66
C ASP A 299 -11.55 23.94 -17.22
N LYS A 300 -10.44 24.16 -17.92
CA LYS A 300 -10.15 25.43 -18.59
C LYS A 300 -11.18 25.81 -19.65
N ARG A 301 -11.60 24.84 -20.49
CA ARG A 301 -12.57 25.09 -21.57
C ARG A 301 -13.98 25.29 -21.05
N SER A 302 -14.40 24.51 -20.06
CA SER A 302 -15.75 24.63 -19.48
C SER A 302 -15.89 25.77 -18.48
N GLY A 303 -14.75 26.24 -17.90
CA GLY A 303 -14.75 27.20 -16.79
C GLY A 303 -15.32 26.61 -15.49
N VAL A 304 -15.49 25.28 -15.40
CA VAL A 304 -16.01 24.59 -14.21
C VAL A 304 -14.84 24.04 -13.40
N ASN A 305 -14.74 24.44 -12.14
CA ASN A 305 -13.65 24.09 -11.26
C ASN A 305 -14.11 23.37 -10.01
N GLY A 306 -13.16 22.78 -9.26
CA GLY A 306 -13.44 22.16 -7.96
C GLY A 306 -14.19 20.84 -8.02
N TRP A 307 -14.26 20.18 -9.16
CA TRP A 307 -14.89 18.88 -9.36
C TRP A 307 -13.92 17.79 -9.84
N VAL A 308 -14.29 16.55 -9.64
CA VAL A 308 -13.58 15.36 -10.15
C VAL A 308 -14.53 14.48 -10.96
N ILE A 309 -13.98 13.62 -11.81
CA ILE A 309 -14.80 12.74 -12.69
C ILE A 309 -15.84 11.93 -11.90
N HIS A 310 -15.54 11.54 -10.65
CA HIS A 310 -16.51 10.80 -9.83
C HIS A 310 -17.70 11.64 -9.34
N ASP A 311 -17.59 12.97 -9.37
CA ASP A 311 -18.71 13.85 -9.02
C ASP A 311 -19.81 13.82 -10.08
N ILE A 312 -19.48 13.50 -11.37
CA ILE A 312 -20.48 13.20 -12.42
C ILE A 312 -21.44 12.10 -11.94
N ARG A 313 -20.92 11.03 -11.38
CA ARG A 313 -21.75 9.91 -10.91
C ARG A 313 -22.66 10.32 -9.75
N ARG A 314 -22.21 11.21 -8.86
CA ARG A 314 -23.06 11.79 -7.81
C ARG A 314 -24.17 12.66 -8.42
N THR A 315 -23.79 13.48 -9.41
CA THR A 315 -24.73 14.32 -10.15
C THR A 315 -25.81 13.49 -10.84
N VAL A 316 -25.43 12.39 -11.50
CA VAL A 316 -26.39 11.45 -12.10
C VAL A 316 -27.30 10.83 -11.05
N ALA A 317 -26.75 10.39 -9.91
CA ALA A 317 -27.56 9.80 -8.84
C ALA A 317 -28.57 10.80 -8.27
N THR A 318 -28.14 12.02 -7.99
CA THR A 318 -29.00 13.12 -7.46
C THR A 318 -30.04 13.53 -8.50
N GLY A 319 -29.60 13.80 -9.74
CA GLY A 319 -30.52 14.21 -10.80
C GLY A 319 -31.58 13.16 -11.15
N MET A 320 -31.21 11.86 -11.12
CA MET A 320 -32.20 10.79 -11.25
C MET A 320 -33.21 10.80 -10.10
N ALA A 321 -32.81 11.10 -8.88
CA ALA A 321 -33.72 11.21 -7.74
C ALA A 321 -34.64 12.43 -7.90
N ASP A 322 -34.12 13.57 -8.34
CA ASP A 322 -34.86 14.82 -8.56
C ASP A 322 -35.94 14.69 -9.64
N ILE A 323 -35.70 13.86 -10.67
CA ILE A 323 -36.73 13.52 -11.68
C ILE A 323 -37.65 12.36 -11.25
N GLY A 324 -37.62 11.95 -9.97
CA GLY A 324 -38.53 10.98 -9.38
C GLY A 324 -38.23 9.51 -9.74
N ILE A 325 -36.97 9.12 -9.95
CA ILE A 325 -36.58 7.73 -10.08
C ILE A 325 -36.36 7.14 -8.68
N ALA A 326 -36.95 5.98 -8.42
CA ALA A 326 -36.91 5.34 -7.11
C ALA A 326 -35.47 5.00 -6.68
N PRO A 327 -35.07 5.22 -5.40
CA PRO A 327 -33.71 5.04 -4.94
C PRO A 327 -33.10 3.65 -5.23
N HIS A 328 -33.88 2.57 -5.10
CA HIS A 328 -33.41 1.22 -5.38
C HIS A 328 -33.12 0.97 -6.87
N ILE A 329 -33.80 1.69 -7.79
CA ILE A 329 -33.51 1.64 -9.21
C ILE A 329 -32.24 2.43 -9.52
N ILE A 330 -32.03 3.59 -8.89
CA ILE A 330 -30.78 4.35 -8.99
C ILE A 330 -29.60 3.48 -8.53
N GLU A 331 -29.72 2.81 -7.38
CA GLU A 331 -28.69 1.86 -6.91
C GLU A 331 -28.45 0.71 -7.90
N ALA A 332 -29.52 0.20 -8.53
CA ALA A 332 -29.40 -0.86 -9.54
C ALA A 332 -28.71 -0.35 -10.82
N VAL A 333 -29.02 0.86 -11.30
CA VAL A 333 -28.35 1.52 -12.43
C VAL A 333 -26.87 1.71 -12.13
N LEU A 334 -26.55 2.18 -10.95
CA LEU A 334 -25.19 2.47 -10.53
C LEU A 334 -24.40 1.21 -10.07
N ASN A 335 -24.99 0.02 -10.04
CA ASN A 335 -24.38 -1.17 -9.45
C ASN A 335 -23.81 -0.89 -8.05
N HIS A 336 -24.61 -0.25 -7.21
CA HIS A 336 -24.24 0.08 -5.84
C HIS A 336 -24.73 -1.02 -4.89
N VAL A 337 -23.90 -1.44 -3.92
CA VAL A 337 -24.25 -2.44 -2.92
C VAL A 337 -24.32 -1.74 -1.58
N SER A 338 -25.40 -1.00 -1.37
CA SER A 338 -25.74 -0.36 -0.09
C SER A 338 -27.26 -0.40 0.09
N GLY A 339 -27.74 -0.16 1.29
CA GLY A 339 -29.16 -0.08 1.57
C GLY A 339 -29.94 -1.35 1.21
N HIS A 340 -30.78 -1.29 0.17
CA HIS A 340 -31.70 -2.36 -0.23
C HIS A 340 -31.04 -3.69 -0.67
N LYS A 341 -29.76 -3.68 -1.07
CA LYS A 341 -29.00 -4.90 -1.40
C LYS A 341 -27.97 -5.26 -0.35
N GLY A 342 -27.94 -4.54 0.79
CA GLY A 342 -27.18 -4.87 1.99
C GLY A 342 -28.04 -5.64 3.00
N GLY A 343 -27.49 -6.59 3.74
CA GLY A 343 -28.20 -7.36 4.74
C GLY A 343 -29.23 -8.37 4.19
N VAL A 344 -30.26 -8.64 4.98
CA VAL A 344 -31.29 -9.67 4.68
C VAL A 344 -32.05 -9.39 3.37
N ALA A 345 -32.39 -8.12 3.08
CA ALA A 345 -33.10 -7.76 1.86
C ALA A 345 -32.34 -8.13 0.58
N GLY A 346 -31.00 -8.04 0.57
CA GLY A 346 -30.16 -8.42 -0.58
C GLY A 346 -30.07 -9.94 -0.81
N ILE A 347 -30.41 -10.75 0.18
CA ILE A 347 -30.45 -12.21 0.06
C ILE A 347 -31.72 -12.65 -0.70
N TYR A 348 -32.84 -12.01 -0.42
CA TYR A 348 -34.15 -12.38 -0.99
C TYR A 348 -34.44 -11.73 -2.34
N ASN A 349 -34.04 -10.46 -2.55
CA ASN A 349 -34.32 -9.75 -3.79
C ASN A 349 -33.20 -9.97 -4.82
N ARG A 350 -33.41 -10.90 -5.75
CA ARG A 350 -32.51 -11.25 -6.85
C ARG A 350 -32.86 -10.60 -8.17
N SER A 351 -33.83 -9.68 -8.20
CA SER A 351 -34.24 -8.98 -9.42
C SER A 351 -33.06 -8.21 -10.03
N SER A 352 -32.91 -8.30 -11.34
CA SER A 352 -31.97 -7.51 -12.13
C SER A 352 -32.46 -6.10 -12.41
N TYR A 353 -33.77 -5.83 -12.21
CA TYR A 353 -34.46 -4.58 -12.54
C TYR A 353 -34.19 -4.11 -13.99
N ALA A 354 -34.14 -5.05 -14.96
CA ALA A 354 -33.67 -4.75 -16.32
C ALA A 354 -34.54 -3.71 -17.00
N ALA A 355 -35.90 -3.86 -16.95
CA ALA A 355 -36.85 -2.94 -17.55
C ALA A 355 -36.86 -1.58 -16.86
N GLU A 356 -36.82 -1.57 -15.52
CA GLU A 356 -36.80 -0.37 -14.71
C GLU A 356 -35.52 0.45 -14.92
N LYS A 357 -34.35 -0.24 -15.03
CA LYS A 357 -33.08 0.41 -15.37
C LYS A 357 -33.12 1.06 -16.75
N ALA A 358 -33.69 0.36 -17.76
CA ALA A 358 -33.82 0.90 -19.09
C ALA A 358 -34.76 2.15 -19.11
N ALA A 359 -35.89 2.07 -18.44
CA ALA A 359 -36.81 3.21 -18.30
C ALA A 359 -36.17 4.40 -17.54
N ALA A 360 -35.41 4.10 -16.47
CA ALA A 360 -34.71 5.13 -15.70
C ALA A 360 -33.64 5.84 -16.54
N LEU A 361 -32.83 5.11 -17.30
CA LEU A 361 -31.79 5.67 -18.16
C LEU A 361 -32.38 6.43 -19.34
N ALA A 362 -33.52 6.00 -19.91
CA ALA A 362 -34.22 6.73 -20.96
C ALA A 362 -34.78 8.07 -20.43
N ARG A 363 -35.38 8.09 -19.22
CA ARG A 363 -35.82 9.31 -18.55
C ARG A 363 -34.69 10.27 -18.26
N TRP A 364 -33.56 9.73 -17.77
CA TRP A 364 -32.36 10.51 -17.51
C TRP A 364 -31.76 11.09 -18.79
N ASP A 365 -31.65 10.31 -19.86
CA ASP A 365 -31.22 10.78 -21.18
C ASP A 365 -32.06 11.94 -21.69
N ALA A 366 -33.42 11.84 -21.59
CA ALA A 366 -34.32 12.92 -21.96
C ALA A 366 -34.09 14.18 -21.11
N HIS A 367 -33.79 14.03 -19.82
CA HIS A 367 -33.47 15.15 -18.93
C HIS A 367 -32.14 15.81 -19.33
N VAL A 368 -31.10 15.02 -19.56
CA VAL A 368 -29.76 15.51 -20.00
C VAL A 368 -29.90 16.25 -21.33
N ARG A 369 -30.66 15.73 -22.29
CA ARG A 369 -30.92 16.44 -23.56
C ARG A 369 -31.56 17.81 -23.37
N LYS A 370 -32.47 17.99 -22.41
CA LYS A 370 -33.04 19.32 -22.08
C LYS A 370 -31.95 20.23 -21.50
N ILE A 371 -31.10 19.74 -20.60
CA ILE A 371 -30.02 20.53 -20.02
C ILE A 371 -29.05 21.03 -21.09
N ILE A 372 -28.65 20.18 -22.03
CA ILE A 372 -27.67 20.54 -23.06
C ILE A 372 -28.23 21.41 -24.16
N ALA A 373 -29.55 21.42 -24.37
CA ALA A 373 -30.25 22.26 -25.35
C ALA A 373 -30.63 23.65 -24.82
N ALA A 374 -30.59 23.84 -23.50
CA ALA A 374 -30.89 25.13 -22.84
C ALA A 374 -29.71 26.09 -22.94
#